data_6cdf5b97c3a3c16043e1e14d94f709f2
#
_entry.id   6cdf5b97c3a3c16043e1e14d94f709f2
#
_cell.length_a   1.000
_cell.length_b   1.000
_cell.length_c   1.000
_cell.angle_alpha   90.00
_cell.angle_beta   90.00
_cell.angle_gamma   90.00
#
_symmetry.space_group_name_H-M   'P 1'
#
loop_
_entity.id
_entity.type
_entity.pdbx_description
1 polymer ?
#
loop_
_entity_poly.entity_id
_entity_poly.type
_entity_poly.pdbx_seq_one_letter_code
_entity_poly.pdbx_strand_id
1 'polypeptide(L)'
;EGVDLALRVRSKLDDDPNLVLRQFTAIEQRLFASQAYLNEFGHLTTPEQLSEHRIISMSEEHLDQHFLLFGPENQQKKIKVNPVIMGSNLLMLAELASQNCGIALLPDSIAQDFTKSGQLVKVLPEWTAPHGIFHAVYPSRRGLLPAVRVFIDYLVEQLTESPNKKRA
;
A
#
# COMPACT_ATOMS: atom_id res chain seq x y z
N GLU A 1 -7.22 -1.70 -24.25
CA GLU A 1 -7.97 -0.81 -25.15
C GLU A 1 -7.66 0.64 -24.85
N GLY A 2 -6.88 1.31 -25.74
CA GLY A 2 -6.87 2.77 -25.85
C GLY A 2 -6.23 3.60 -24.72
N VAL A 3 -5.46 3.02 -23.82
CA VAL A 3 -4.76 3.78 -22.77
C VAL A 3 -3.33 4.05 -23.23
N ASP A 4 -2.96 5.33 -23.34
CA ASP A 4 -1.61 5.74 -23.73
C ASP A 4 -0.60 5.59 -22.60
N LEU A 5 -1.04 5.70 -21.33
CA LEU A 5 -0.27 5.58 -20.12
C LEU A 5 -1.12 5.03 -18.99
N ALA A 6 -0.60 4.06 -18.25
CA ALA A 6 -1.21 3.59 -16.99
C ALA A 6 -0.28 3.88 -15.82
N LEU A 7 -0.83 4.46 -14.74
CA LEU A 7 -0.14 4.58 -13.46
C LEU A 7 -0.54 3.43 -12.56
N ARG A 8 0.44 2.75 -11.98
CA ARG A 8 0.21 1.54 -11.16
C ARG A 8 1.09 1.53 -9.93
N VAL A 9 0.62 0.83 -8.90
CA VAL A 9 1.43 0.43 -7.75
C VAL A 9 1.42 -1.10 -7.69
N ARG A 10 2.58 -1.72 -7.73
CA ARG A 10 2.75 -3.17 -7.67
C ARG A 10 3.91 -3.53 -6.74
N SER A 11 3.82 -4.64 -6.04
CA SER A 11 4.94 -5.18 -5.25
C SER A 11 6.02 -5.82 -6.13
N LYS A 12 5.65 -6.24 -7.35
CA LYS A 12 6.55 -6.77 -8.37
C LYS A 12 6.19 -6.17 -9.72
N LEU A 13 7.18 -5.81 -10.49
CA LEU A 13 6.99 -5.28 -11.85
C LEU A 13 6.78 -6.44 -12.83
N ASP A 14 5.88 -6.23 -13.80
CA ASP A 14 5.66 -7.15 -14.90
C ASP A 14 6.83 -7.07 -15.89
N ASP A 15 7.22 -8.23 -16.43
CA ASP A 15 8.31 -8.36 -17.40
C ASP A 15 7.72 -8.57 -18.81
N ASP A 16 6.89 -7.60 -19.27
CA ASP A 16 6.31 -7.63 -20.62
C ASP A 16 7.19 -6.82 -21.58
N PRO A 17 7.83 -7.48 -22.59
CA PRO A 17 8.71 -6.81 -23.55
C PRO A 17 8.01 -5.77 -24.44
N ASN A 18 6.67 -5.77 -24.49
CA ASN A 18 5.89 -4.80 -25.24
C ASN A 18 5.59 -3.52 -24.46
N LEU A 19 5.93 -3.47 -23.18
CA LEU A 19 5.68 -2.36 -22.29
C LEU A 19 6.99 -1.71 -21.83
N VAL A 20 6.94 -0.41 -21.71
CA VAL A 20 8.00 0.38 -21.06
C VAL A 20 7.52 0.72 -19.65
N LEU A 21 8.39 0.48 -18.67
CA LEU A 21 8.15 0.75 -17.27
C LEU A 21 9.01 1.95 -16.83
N ARG A 22 8.37 2.97 -16.25
CA ARG A 22 9.06 4.08 -15.59
C ARG A 22 8.70 4.10 -14.11
N GLN A 23 9.65 3.71 -13.27
CA GLN A 23 9.50 3.76 -11.82
C GLN A 23 9.65 5.19 -11.31
N PHE A 24 8.85 5.57 -10.32
CA PHE A 24 8.89 6.87 -9.66
C PHE A 24 9.41 6.75 -8.24
N THR A 25 8.66 6.05 -7.36
CA THR A 25 8.99 5.96 -5.94
C THR A 25 8.49 4.63 -5.34
N ALA A 26 9.09 4.27 -4.21
CA ALA A 26 8.59 3.19 -3.38
C ALA A 26 7.52 3.73 -2.40
N ILE A 27 6.48 2.94 -2.19
CA ILE A 27 5.37 3.26 -1.27
C ILE A 27 5.44 2.29 -0.10
N GLU A 28 5.69 2.80 1.08
CA GLU A 28 5.64 2.00 2.30
C GLU A 28 4.20 1.67 2.67
N GLN A 29 3.98 0.43 3.11
CA GLN A 29 2.68 -0.06 3.56
C GLN A 29 2.81 -0.61 4.98
N ARG A 30 1.84 -0.27 5.82
CA ARG A 30 1.79 -0.67 7.23
C ARG A 30 0.37 -1.06 7.63
N LEU A 31 0.26 -1.68 8.79
CA LEU A 31 -1.01 -2.07 9.38
C LEU A 31 -1.57 -0.91 10.22
N PHE A 32 -2.85 -0.65 10.06
CA PHE A 32 -3.58 0.40 10.78
C PHE A 32 -4.92 -0.12 11.29
N ALA A 33 -5.31 0.36 12.46
CA ALA A 33 -6.64 0.16 13.04
C ALA A 33 -7.02 1.39 13.87
N SER A 34 -8.28 1.53 14.24
CA SER A 34 -8.67 2.51 15.24
C SER A 34 -8.26 2.07 16.64
N GLN A 35 -8.05 3.03 17.53
CA GLN A 35 -7.77 2.73 18.93
C GLN A 35 -8.95 2.01 19.61
N ALA A 36 -10.18 2.35 19.24
CA ALA A 36 -11.38 1.71 19.79
C ALA A 36 -11.46 0.23 19.41
N TYR A 37 -11.11 -0.11 18.15
CA TYR A 37 -11.02 -1.51 17.72
C TYR A 37 -10.00 -2.30 18.56
N LEU A 38 -8.81 -1.75 18.75
CA LEU A 38 -7.74 -2.41 19.53
C LEU A 38 -8.11 -2.56 21.01
N ASN A 39 -8.85 -1.61 21.57
CA ASN A 39 -9.35 -1.70 22.96
C ASN A 39 -10.38 -2.80 23.13
N GLU A 40 -11.21 -3.06 22.12
CA GLU A 40 -12.27 -4.07 22.15
C GLU A 40 -11.73 -5.46 21.82
N PHE A 41 -10.88 -5.60 20.81
CA PHE A 41 -10.44 -6.90 20.27
C PHE A 41 -9.02 -7.30 20.69
N GLY A 42 -8.28 -6.42 21.36
CA GLY A 42 -6.93 -6.65 21.86
C GLY A 42 -5.85 -5.98 21.00
N HIS A 43 -4.74 -5.67 21.66
CA HIS A 43 -3.54 -5.14 21.01
C HIS A 43 -2.65 -6.29 20.56
N LEU A 44 -2.11 -6.18 19.34
CA LEU A 44 -1.20 -7.16 18.79
C LEU A 44 0.25 -6.84 19.23
N THR A 45 0.95 -7.88 19.63
CA THR A 45 2.39 -7.86 19.95
C THR A 45 3.21 -8.67 18.96
N THR A 46 2.58 -9.61 18.24
CA THR A 46 3.23 -10.44 17.21
C THR A 46 2.37 -10.50 15.95
N PRO A 47 2.98 -10.67 14.75
CA PRO A 47 2.25 -10.78 13.49
C PRO A 47 1.27 -11.95 13.42
N GLU A 48 1.56 -13.05 14.11
CA GLU A 48 0.72 -14.27 14.10
C GLU A 48 -0.70 -13.99 14.60
N GLN A 49 -0.85 -13.04 15.53
CA GLN A 49 -2.14 -12.65 16.07
C GLN A 49 -3.10 -12.02 15.03
N LEU A 50 -2.57 -11.57 13.87
CA LEU A 50 -3.42 -11.08 12.78
C LEU A 50 -4.44 -12.13 12.29
N SER A 51 -4.13 -13.41 12.43
CA SER A 51 -5.06 -14.49 12.05
C SER A 51 -6.34 -14.53 12.90
N GLU A 52 -6.33 -13.91 14.07
CA GLU A 52 -7.44 -13.86 15.04
C GLU A 52 -8.25 -12.55 14.93
N HIS A 53 -7.74 -11.59 14.12
CA HIS A 53 -8.36 -10.29 13.98
C HIS A 53 -9.17 -10.15 12.68
N ARG A 54 -10.10 -9.19 12.67
CA ARG A 54 -10.83 -8.80 11.47
C ARG A 54 -9.91 -8.04 10.54
N ILE A 55 -9.72 -8.54 9.33
CA ILE A 55 -8.85 -7.94 8.33
C ILE A 55 -9.69 -7.26 7.26
N ILE A 56 -9.29 -6.05 6.90
CA ILE A 56 -9.81 -5.27 5.78
C ILE A 56 -8.72 -5.27 4.71
N SER A 57 -8.99 -5.81 3.53
CA SER A 57 -7.99 -6.02 2.50
C SER A 57 -8.40 -5.46 1.14
N MET A 58 -7.40 -5.13 0.32
CA MET A 58 -7.64 -4.88 -1.10
C MET A 58 -8.13 -6.15 -1.78
N SER A 59 -9.18 -6.01 -2.57
CA SER A 59 -9.67 -7.08 -3.44
C SER A 59 -8.75 -7.18 -4.67
N GLU A 60 -7.68 -7.94 -4.55
CA GLU A 60 -6.98 -8.49 -5.71
C GLU A 60 -7.11 -9.99 -5.58
N GLU A 61 -8.05 -10.57 -6.33
CA GLU A 61 -8.28 -12.00 -6.56
C GLU A 61 -7.78 -12.99 -5.49
N HIS A 62 -8.75 -13.71 -4.88
CA HIS A 62 -8.64 -15.06 -4.32
C HIS A 62 -8.38 -15.31 -2.83
N LEU A 63 -8.99 -16.36 -2.46
CA LEU A 63 -9.29 -17.17 -1.28
C LEU A 63 -8.13 -17.45 -0.29
N ASP A 64 -6.87 -17.28 -0.66
CA ASP A 64 -5.72 -17.50 0.23
C ASP A 64 -4.91 -16.21 0.40
N GLN A 65 -5.45 -15.28 1.15
CA GLN A 65 -4.74 -14.04 1.42
C GLN A 65 -3.69 -14.25 2.52
N HIS A 66 -2.48 -13.81 2.20
CA HIS A 66 -1.38 -13.78 3.15
C HIS A 66 -0.80 -12.38 3.19
N PHE A 67 -0.55 -11.89 4.39
CA PHE A 67 0.31 -10.74 4.57
C PHE A 67 1.76 -11.21 4.73
N LEU A 68 2.63 -10.69 3.87
CA LEU A 68 4.06 -10.81 4.01
C LEU A 68 4.54 -9.59 4.80
N LEU A 69 5.18 -9.82 5.94
CA LEU A 69 5.63 -8.75 6.81
C LEU A 69 7.13 -8.90 7.09
N PHE A 70 7.82 -7.77 7.10
CA PHE A 70 9.23 -7.65 7.43
C PHE A 70 9.35 -6.90 8.75
N GLY A 71 10.05 -7.49 9.69
CA GLY A 71 10.24 -6.99 11.05
C GLY A 71 11.70 -6.68 11.40
N PRO A 72 11.98 -6.42 12.69
CA PRO A 72 13.32 -6.22 13.19
C PRO A 72 14.23 -7.42 12.88
N GLU A 73 15.55 -7.17 12.87
CA GLU A 73 16.57 -8.22 12.67
C GLU A 73 16.39 -9.04 11.38
N ASN A 74 15.87 -8.43 10.31
CA ASN A 74 15.55 -9.09 9.04
C ASN A 74 14.54 -10.24 9.16
N GLN A 75 13.70 -10.24 10.17
CA GLN A 75 12.63 -11.21 10.30
C GLN A 75 11.64 -11.06 9.16
N GLN A 76 11.16 -12.20 8.65
CA GLN A 76 10.13 -12.26 7.62
C GLN A 76 9.05 -13.23 8.07
N LYS A 77 7.79 -12.80 8.01
CA LYS A 77 6.62 -13.59 8.39
C LYS A 77 5.60 -13.57 7.27
N LYS A 78 5.09 -14.75 6.93
CA LYS A 78 3.96 -14.91 6.00
C LYS A 78 2.76 -15.37 6.80
N ILE A 79 1.79 -14.48 7.01
CA ILE A 79 0.64 -14.71 7.88
C ILE A 79 -0.59 -14.93 7.02
N LYS A 80 -1.24 -16.07 7.19
CA LYS A 80 -2.55 -16.31 6.57
C LYS A 80 -3.58 -15.42 7.28
N VAL A 81 -4.34 -14.66 6.52
CA VAL A 81 -5.39 -13.77 7.01
C VAL A 81 -6.73 -14.12 6.35
N ASN A 82 -7.81 -13.89 7.07
CA ASN A 82 -9.16 -14.08 6.57
C ASN A 82 -9.89 -12.73 6.53
N PRO A 83 -9.84 -12.00 5.40
CA PRO A 83 -10.50 -10.72 5.30
C PRO A 83 -12.02 -10.84 5.51
N VAL A 84 -12.56 -9.98 6.37
CA VAL A 84 -14.01 -9.85 6.57
C VAL A 84 -14.59 -8.79 5.63
N ILE A 85 -13.76 -7.87 5.14
CA ILE A 85 -14.11 -6.84 4.16
C ILE A 85 -13.03 -6.82 3.09
N MET A 86 -13.45 -6.77 1.84
CA MET A 86 -12.58 -6.58 0.69
C MET A 86 -13.11 -5.46 -0.20
N GLY A 87 -12.20 -4.64 -0.72
CA GLY A 87 -12.56 -3.53 -1.60
C GLY A 87 -11.37 -3.05 -2.42
N SER A 88 -11.62 -2.29 -3.48
CA SER A 88 -10.61 -1.78 -4.40
C SER A 88 -10.21 -0.31 -4.16
N ASN A 89 -10.83 0.36 -3.20
CA ASN A 89 -10.57 1.77 -2.88
C ASN A 89 -9.87 1.91 -1.53
N LEU A 90 -8.61 2.30 -1.53
CA LEU A 90 -7.78 2.43 -0.32
C LEU A 90 -8.32 3.46 0.69
N LEU A 91 -8.92 4.57 0.22
CA LEU A 91 -9.52 5.56 1.12
C LEU A 91 -10.75 4.98 1.83
N MET A 92 -11.58 4.21 1.11
CA MET A 92 -12.71 3.49 1.72
C MET A 92 -12.22 2.48 2.76
N LEU A 93 -11.14 1.75 2.49
CA LEU A 93 -10.58 0.80 3.46
C LEU A 93 -10.04 1.51 4.70
N ALA A 94 -9.39 2.68 4.53
CA ALA A 94 -8.93 3.50 5.65
C ALA A 94 -10.11 4.03 6.49
N GLU A 95 -11.18 4.49 5.85
CA GLU A 95 -12.41 4.91 6.52
C GLU A 95 -13.02 3.76 7.33
N LEU A 96 -13.18 2.58 6.73
CA LEU A 96 -13.71 1.41 7.43
C LEU A 96 -12.85 1.01 8.64
N ALA A 97 -11.53 1.08 8.52
CA ALA A 97 -10.62 0.83 9.64
C ALA A 97 -10.80 1.87 10.76
N SER A 98 -11.02 3.15 10.41
CA SER A 98 -11.28 4.22 11.36
C SER A 98 -12.61 4.05 12.10
N GLN A 99 -13.59 3.39 11.47
CA GLN A 99 -14.91 3.07 12.02
C GLN A 99 -14.96 1.72 12.75
N ASN A 100 -13.85 1.23 13.27
CA ASN A 100 -13.71 0.02 14.09
C ASN A 100 -14.04 -1.29 13.35
N CYS A 101 -13.99 -1.31 12.01
CA CYS A 101 -14.34 -2.52 11.26
C CYS A 101 -13.23 -3.59 11.26
N GLY A 102 -11.98 -3.21 11.56
CA GLY A 102 -10.86 -4.14 11.60
C GLY A 102 -9.49 -3.49 11.36
N ILE A 103 -8.51 -4.31 11.02
CA ILE A 103 -7.13 -3.91 10.70
C ILE A 103 -6.97 -3.87 9.19
N ALA A 104 -6.46 -2.76 8.65
CA ALA A 104 -6.19 -2.58 7.23
C ALA A 104 -4.69 -2.45 6.95
N LEU A 105 -4.23 -3.07 5.86
CA LEU A 105 -2.90 -2.82 5.30
C LEU A 105 -3.01 -1.65 4.31
N LEU A 106 -2.39 -0.53 4.64
CA LEU A 106 -2.52 0.72 3.89
C LEU A 106 -1.16 1.37 3.61
N PRO A 107 -1.02 2.09 2.49
CA PRO A 107 0.07 3.04 2.30
C PRO A 107 0.09 4.11 3.41
N ASP A 108 1.28 4.45 3.89
CA ASP A 108 1.44 5.52 4.89
C ASP A 108 0.84 6.86 4.41
N SER A 109 0.92 7.15 3.10
CA SER A 109 0.34 8.35 2.50
C SER A 109 -1.19 8.41 2.58
N ILE A 110 -1.87 7.26 2.49
CA ILE A 110 -3.33 7.16 2.64
C ILE A 110 -3.74 7.27 4.11
N ALA A 111 -2.99 6.66 5.01
CA ALA A 111 -3.29 6.67 6.44
C ALA A 111 -2.88 7.98 7.15
N GLN A 112 -2.13 8.86 6.50
CA GLN A 112 -1.49 10.03 7.12
C GLN A 112 -2.49 10.98 7.79
N ASP A 113 -3.58 11.33 7.14
CA ASP A 113 -4.55 12.28 7.70
C ASP A 113 -5.39 11.63 8.81
N PHE A 114 -5.70 10.36 8.71
CA PHE A 114 -6.35 9.59 9.76
C PHE A 114 -5.46 9.43 11.01
N THR A 115 -4.16 9.27 10.83
CA THR A 115 -3.23 9.20 11.96
C THR A 115 -3.00 10.55 12.62
N LYS A 116 -2.93 11.64 11.84
CA LYS A 116 -2.82 13.00 12.39
C LYS A 116 -4.05 13.40 13.20
N SER A 117 -5.24 12.97 12.77
CA SER A 117 -6.50 13.21 13.49
C SER A 117 -6.75 12.25 14.66
N GLY A 118 -5.88 11.23 14.84
CA GLY A 118 -6.03 10.22 15.89
C GLY A 118 -7.09 9.14 15.60
N GLN A 119 -7.65 9.13 14.40
CA GLN A 119 -8.66 8.13 13.99
C GLN A 119 -8.04 6.75 13.74
N LEU A 120 -6.79 6.71 13.27
CA LEU A 120 -6.03 5.48 13.09
C LEU A 120 -4.70 5.50 13.85
N VAL A 121 -4.30 4.35 14.31
CA VAL A 121 -2.98 4.10 14.92
C VAL A 121 -2.28 2.96 14.19
N LYS A 122 -0.95 2.94 14.23
CA LYS A 122 -0.15 1.85 13.66
C LYS A 122 -0.29 0.60 14.51
N VAL A 123 -0.57 -0.52 13.86
CA VAL A 123 -0.56 -1.86 14.46
C VAL A 123 0.77 -2.50 14.11
N LEU A 124 1.44 -3.11 15.10
CA LEU A 124 2.77 -3.69 14.93
C LEU A 124 3.74 -2.70 14.26
N PRO A 125 4.06 -1.56 14.88
CA PRO A 125 4.74 -0.44 14.21
C PRO A 125 6.14 -0.78 13.68
N GLU A 126 6.77 -1.83 14.21
CA GLU A 126 8.09 -2.31 13.78
C GLU A 126 8.01 -3.22 12.54
N TRP A 127 6.80 -3.57 12.08
CA TRP A 127 6.56 -4.43 10.93
C TRP A 127 6.03 -3.65 9.73
N THR A 128 6.58 -3.95 8.56
CA THR A 128 6.18 -3.35 7.29
C THR A 128 5.81 -4.43 6.27
N ALA A 129 4.91 -4.13 5.35
CA ALA A 129 4.70 -4.99 4.18
C ALA A 129 5.75 -4.69 3.08
N PRO A 130 5.84 -5.52 2.03
CA PRO A 130 6.65 -5.21 0.86
C PRO A 130 6.30 -3.84 0.30
N HIS A 131 7.32 -3.08 -0.10
CA HIS A 131 7.10 -1.79 -0.74
C HIS A 131 6.31 -1.94 -2.03
N GLY A 132 5.29 -1.12 -2.19
CA GLY A 132 4.67 -0.91 -3.49
C GLY A 132 5.59 -0.06 -4.36
N ILE A 133 5.77 -0.43 -5.63
CA ILE A 133 6.52 0.36 -6.61
C ILE A 133 5.52 1.18 -7.41
N PHE A 134 5.51 2.50 -7.21
CA PHE A 134 4.71 3.39 -8.04
C PHE A 134 5.42 3.62 -9.36
N HIS A 135 4.76 3.30 -10.46
CA HIS A 135 5.35 3.33 -11.78
C HIS A 135 4.33 3.65 -12.87
N ALA A 136 4.83 4.17 -13.99
CA ALA A 136 4.09 4.30 -15.23
C ALA A 136 4.36 3.11 -16.14
N VAL A 137 3.34 2.70 -16.89
CA VAL A 137 3.43 1.67 -17.92
C VAL A 137 2.84 2.22 -19.21
N TYR A 138 3.54 2.07 -20.33
CA TYR A 138 3.07 2.49 -21.64
C TYR A 138 3.64 1.59 -22.76
N PRO A 139 2.96 1.47 -23.93
CA PRO A 139 3.40 0.60 -25.02
C PRO A 139 4.73 1.05 -25.62
N SER A 140 5.66 0.11 -25.84
CA SER A 140 6.98 0.36 -26.42
C SER A 140 6.94 0.71 -27.92
N ARG A 141 5.91 0.25 -28.63
CA ARG A 141 5.81 0.33 -30.12
C ARG A 141 5.24 1.65 -30.66
N ARG A 142 4.71 2.49 -29.83
CA ARG A 142 4.25 3.83 -30.22
C ARG A 142 5.20 4.84 -29.62
N GLY A 143 5.79 5.69 -30.46
CA GLY A 143 6.55 6.84 -29.96
C GLY A 143 5.70 7.56 -28.90
N LEU A 144 6.31 7.91 -27.79
CA LEU A 144 5.62 8.61 -26.70
C LEU A 144 4.98 9.88 -27.25
N LEU A 145 3.69 10.04 -27.08
CA LEU A 145 3.02 11.30 -27.39
C LEU A 145 3.69 12.42 -26.58
N PRO A 146 3.94 13.61 -27.18
CA PRO A 146 4.61 14.70 -26.45
C PRO A 146 3.97 15.03 -25.10
N ALA A 147 2.63 15.02 -25.02
CA ALA A 147 1.89 15.24 -23.79
C ALA A 147 2.19 14.18 -22.72
N VAL A 148 2.30 12.91 -23.11
CA VAL A 148 2.62 11.80 -22.18
C VAL A 148 4.05 11.96 -21.66
N ARG A 149 5.01 12.35 -22.51
CA ARG A 149 6.38 12.61 -22.09
C ARG A 149 6.45 13.73 -21.05
N VAL A 150 5.84 14.88 -21.35
CA VAL A 150 5.80 16.02 -20.43
C VAL A 150 5.17 15.63 -19.09
N PHE A 151 4.10 14.83 -19.11
CA PHE A 151 3.45 14.36 -17.90
C PHE A 151 4.35 13.42 -17.09
N ILE A 152 5.08 12.50 -17.73
CA ILE A 152 6.03 11.60 -17.04
C ILE A 152 7.17 12.45 -16.44
N ASP A 153 7.74 13.40 -17.18
CA ASP A 153 8.83 14.26 -16.70
C ASP A 153 8.35 15.07 -15.47
N TYR A 154 7.14 15.63 -15.52
CA TYR A 154 6.52 16.30 -14.38
C TYR A 154 6.38 15.38 -13.16
N LEU A 155 5.89 14.15 -13.34
CA LEU A 155 5.78 13.19 -12.24
C LEU A 155 7.14 12.82 -11.64
N VAL A 156 8.17 12.66 -12.48
CA VAL A 156 9.52 12.40 -12.00
C VAL A 156 10.02 13.56 -11.14
N GLU A 157 9.85 14.79 -11.59
CA GLU A 157 10.26 15.99 -10.84
C GLU A 157 9.52 16.07 -9.49
N GLN A 158 8.20 15.97 -9.50
CA GLN A 158 7.38 16.09 -8.29
C GLN A 158 7.61 14.96 -7.28
N LEU A 159 7.86 13.74 -7.74
CA LEU A 159 7.99 12.58 -6.88
C LEU A 159 9.43 12.31 -6.43
N THR A 160 10.44 12.79 -7.18
CA THR A 160 11.84 12.71 -6.76
C THR A 160 12.24 13.85 -5.82
N GLU A 161 11.56 14.99 -5.86
CA GLU A 161 11.78 16.10 -4.92
C GLU A 161 11.15 15.86 -3.55
N SER A 162 10.28 14.83 -3.38
CA SER A 162 9.60 14.52 -2.14
C SER A 162 10.04 13.16 -1.64
N PRO A 163 11.20 13.10 -1.00
CA PRO A 163 11.24 12.37 0.26
C PRO A 163 12.42 12.80 1.13
N ASN A 164 12.30 12.72 2.40
CA ASN A 164 13.42 12.69 3.34
C ASN A 164 14.24 13.98 3.56
N LYS A 165 13.83 15.16 3.12
CA LYS A 165 14.47 16.43 3.54
C LYS A 165 13.94 16.98 4.87
N LYS A 166 13.19 16.19 5.66
CA LYS A 166 12.79 16.55 7.02
C LYS A 166 13.21 15.49 8.04
N ARG A 167 14.48 15.15 8.04
CA ARG A 167 15.19 14.59 9.19
C ARG A 167 16.55 15.28 9.25
N ALA A 168 16.56 16.47 9.76
CA ALA A 168 17.67 17.16 10.38
C ALA A 168 17.09 17.95 11.55
#